data_c887262dce3c6f3e8d50d90007971748
#
_entry.id   c887262dce3c6f3e8d50d90007971748
#
_cell.length_a   1.000
_cell.length_b   1.000
_cell.length_c   1.000
_cell.angle_alpha   90.00
_cell.angle_beta   90.00
_cell.angle_gamma   90.00
#
_symmetry.space_group_name_H-M   'P 1'
#
loop_
_entity.id
_entity.type
_entity.pdbx_description
1 polymer ?
#
loop_
_entity_poly.entity_id
_entity_poly.type
_entity_poly.pdbx_seq_one_letter_code
_entity_poly.pdbx_strand_id
1 'polypeptide(L)'
;MYPPQSNSDSHDGLEFIQNQVNHVLITNYYPQEERRSGMIYLAGAEQEGSQTFVPQAMVMTASENIEGLADLVDAFPDIDFHIGAQTSMGPKLTCLEDKGNVHLYPGIRQEKYQELLRKCFIYLDLNYGSEVSDATLDAIENGQLLYGLESTVHRHYYKDLPTVYTSLEELEQDFRQLLQQPEFYPKSLESQKEVLKLAEREEILAFFTRLKGEEDDNLHL
;
A
#
# COMPACT_ATOMS: atom_id res chain seq x y z
N MET A 1 13.07 43.93 38.35
CA MET A 1 13.10 42.64 39.07
C MET A 1 12.29 41.65 38.24
N TYR A 2 12.95 40.83 37.44
CA TYR A 2 12.31 39.81 36.64
C TYR A 2 12.26 38.53 37.46
N PRO A 3 11.16 37.75 37.44
CA PRO A 3 11.12 36.46 38.10
C PRO A 3 11.98 35.44 37.36
N PRO A 4 12.55 34.46 38.03
CA PRO A 4 13.34 33.40 37.40
C PRO A 4 12.46 32.53 36.50
N GLN A 5 12.91 32.32 35.28
CA GLN A 5 12.33 31.29 34.40
C GLN A 5 12.67 29.92 34.99
N SER A 6 11.64 29.20 35.35
CA SER A 6 11.75 27.79 35.72
C SER A 6 12.07 26.97 34.47
N ASN A 7 13.23 26.32 34.49
CA ASN A 7 13.50 25.17 33.59
C ASN A 7 12.58 24.03 33.99
N SER A 8 11.43 23.99 33.39
CA SER A 8 10.60 22.78 33.35
C SER A 8 10.38 22.43 31.89
N ASP A 9 10.76 21.22 31.58
CA ASP A 9 10.11 20.38 30.62
C ASP A 9 10.66 20.33 29.18
N SER A 10 11.88 19.77 29.10
CA SER A 10 12.35 19.16 27.85
C SER A 10 11.48 17.95 27.41
N HIS A 11 10.70 17.35 28.33
CA HIS A 11 9.81 16.23 28.04
C HIS A 11 8.52 16.68 27.36
N ASP A 12 7.88 17.75 27.83
CA ASP A 12 6.62 18.26 27.24
C ASP A 12 6.86 18.84 25.83
N GLY A 13 8.03 19.44 25.60
CA GLY A 13 8.42 19.92 24.29
C GLY A 13 8.60 18.82 23.26
N LEU A 14 9.18 17.69 23.67
CA LEU A 14 9.36 16.52 22.80
C LEU A 14 8.03 15.85 22.46
N GLU A 15 7.14 15.72 23.43
CA GLU A 15 5.80 15.17 23.21
C GLU A 15 4.96 16.06 22.30
N PHE A 16 5.05 17.39 22.48
CA PHE A 16 4.40 18.36 21.60
C PHE A 16 4.95 18.30 20.17
N ILE A 17 6.28 18.26 20.01
CA ILE A 17 6.92 18.13 18.69
C ILE A 17 6.53 16.79 18.06
N GLN A 18 6.53 15.70 18.82
CA GLN A 18 6.17 14.36 18.35
C GLN A 18 4.73 14.33 17.84
N ASN A 19 3.79 14.96 18.54
CA ASN A 19 2.41 15.09 18.12
C ASN A 19 2.25 15.99 16.87
N GLN A 20 3.01 17.09 16.79
CA GLN A 20 2.98 18.01 15.64
C GLN A 20 3.63 17.36 14.40
N VAL A 21 4.74 16.66 14.57
CA VAL A 21 5.41 15.99 13.46
C VAL A 21 4.59 14.82 12.95
N ASN A 22 3.97 14.02 13.82
CA ASN A 22 3.03 12.99 13.42
C ASN A 22 1.87 13.58 12.60
N HIS A 23 1.35 14.73 13.02
CA HIS A 23 0.31 15.44 12.29
C HIS A 23 0.80 15.99 10.95
N VAL A 24 2.01 16.53 10.89
CA VAL A 24 2.61 17.09 9.67
C VAL A 24 3.00 15.98 8.68
N LEU A 25 3.59 14.88 9.15
CA LEU A 25 3.92 13.75 8.29
C LEU A 25 2.66 13.13 7.69
N ILE A 26 1.62 12.97 8.49
CA ILE A 26 0.34 12.40 8.05
C ILE A 26 -0.37 13.34 7.09
N THR A 27 -0.41 14.66 7.36
CA THR A 27 -1.10 15.63 6.49
C THR A 27 -0.36 15.93 5.20
N ASN A 28 0.97 15.88 5.17
CA ASN A 28 1.75 16.07 3.95
C ASN A 28 1.77 14.83 3.05
N TYR A 29 1.65 13.64 3.64
CA TYR A 29 1.53 12.39 2.89
C TYR A 29 0.10 12.15 2.37
N TYR A 30 -0.92 12.71 3.04
CA TYR A 30 -2.33 12.50 2.72
C TYR A 30 -3.14 13.80 2.77
N PRO A 31 -3.17 14.58 1.67
CA PRO A 31 -3.80 15.90 1.63
C PRO A 31 -5.34 15.89 1.63
N GLN A 32 -6.00 14.80 1.94
CA GLN A 32 -7.46 14.76 2.00
C GLN A 32 -7.98 14.81 3.43
N GLU A 33 -8.80 15.82 3.72
CA GLU A 33 -9.36 16.17 5.04
C GLU A 33 -10.17 15.04 5.72
N GLU A 34 -10.52 13.97 5.02
CA GLU A 34 -11.28 12.84 5.56
C GLU A 34 -10.42 11.63 5.97
N ARG A 35 -9.12 11.66 5.71
CA ARG A 35 -8.21 10.58 6.10
C ARG A 35 -7.76 10.79 7.54
N ARG A 36 -8.40 10.08 8.43
CA ARG A 36 -8.06 10.04 9.86
C ARG A 36 -6.65 9.51 10.04
N SER A 37 -5.92 10.05 11.01
CA SER A 37 -4.51 9.81 11.38
C SER A 37 -3.95 8.41 11.14
N GLY A 38 -2.64 8.27 10.88
CA GLY A 38 -1.91 7.04 10.53
C GLY A 38 -2.22 5.75 11.31
N MET A 39 -2.87 5.87 12.46
CA MET A 39 -3.43 4.71 13.16
C MET A 39 -4.56 3.99 12.39
N ILE A 40 -5.09 4.59 11.32
CA ILE A 40 -6.15 3.99 10.49
C ILE A 40 -5.59 3.03 9.45
N TYR A 41 -4.32 3.14 9.08
CA TYR A 41 -3.69 2.11 8.27
C TYR A 41 -3.89 0.71 8.83
N LEU A 42 -4.10 0.62 10.09
CA LEU A 42 -4.11 -0.62 10.86
C LEU A 42 -5.48 -1.05 11.34
N ALA A 43 -6.41 -0.13 11.30
CA ALA A 43 -7.82 -0.41 11.51
C ALA A 43 -8.49 -0.55 10.13
N GLY A 44 -7.99 -1.46 9.30
CA GLY A 44 -8.70 -1.84 8.08
C GLY A 44 -10.18 -1.91 8.41
N ALA A 45 -11.04 -1.26 7.63
CA ALA A 45 -12.45 -1.20 7.89
C ALA A 45 -12.90 -2.56 8.42
N GLU A 46 -13.26 -2.64 9.70
CA GLU A 46 -13.91 -3.82 10.24
C GLU A 46 -15.20 -3.95 9.45
N GLN A 47 -15.11 -4.70 8.35
CA GLN A 47 -16.28 -5.06 7.61
C GLN A 47 -17.03 -6.05 8.51
N GLU A 48 -17.98 -5.52 9.23
CA GLU A 48 -18.97 -6.31 9.95
C GLU A 48 -19.71 -7.18 8.94
N GLY A 49 -19.35 -8.43 8.89
CA GLY A 49 -20.01 -9.44 8.08
C GLY A 49 -18.99 -10.47 7.58
N SER A 50 -19.36 -11.72 7.62
CA SER A 50 -18.65 -12.83 6.96
C SER A 50 -18.55 -12.52 5.47
N GLN A 51 -17.50 -11.83 5.03
CA GLN A 51 -17.26 -11.65 3.60
C GLN A 51 -16.90 -13.00 2.99
N THR A 52 -17.70 -13.40 2.04
CA THR A 52 -17.35 -14.52 1.17
C THR A 52 -16.14 -14.08 0.34
N PHE A 53 -15.03 -14.80 0.44
CA PHE A 53 -13.85 -14.58 -0.39
C PHE A 53 -14.24 -14.75 -1.85
N VAL A 54 -14.14 -13.68 -2.63
CA VAL A 54 -14.34 -13.70 -4.08
C VAL A 54 -13.00 -13.40 -4.72
N PRO A 55 -12.45 -14.33 -5.52
CA PRO A 55 -11.12 -14.17 -6.08
C PRO A 55 -11.10 -13.09 -7.17
N GLN A 56 -10.85 -11.85 -6.78
CA GLN A 56 -10.70 -10.72 -7.67
C GLN A 56 -9.44 -9.96 -7.31
N ALA A 57 -8.63 -9.64 -8.31
CA ALA A 57 -7.40 -8.89 -8.18
C ALA A 57 -7.48 -7.58 -8.96
N MET A 58 -6.80 -6.55 -8.47
CA MET A 58 -6.67 -5.30 -9.20
C MET A 58 -5.22 -4.84 -9.30
N VAL A 59 -4.94 -4.06 -10.32
CA VAL A 59 -3.69 -3.33 -10.50
C VAL A 59 -3.98 -1.94 -11.06
N MET A 60 -3.31 -0.92 -10.55
CA MET A 60 -3.31 0.41 -11.13
C MET A 60 -1.99 0.63 -11.86
N THR A 61 -2.04 1.17 -13.08
CA THR A 61 -0.83 1.35 -13.89
C THR A 61 -0.79 2.69 -14.61
N ALA A 62 0.41 3.24 -14.77
CA ALA A 62 0.73 4.37 -15.64
C ALA A 62 1.40 3.92 -16.95
N SER A 63 1.69 2.63 -17.12
CA SER A 63 2.35 2.06 -18.29
C SER A 63 1.78 0.69 -18.64
N GLU A 64 2.19 0.15 -19.77
CA GLU A 64 1.85 -1.23 -20.18
C GLU A 64 2.84 -2.29 -19.68
N ASN A 65 3.83 -1.88 -18.87
CA ASN A 65 4.88 -2.78 -18.37
C ASN A 65 4.52 -3.26 -16.95
N ILE A 66 3.70 -4.29 -16.88
CA ILE A 66 3.31 -4.99 -15.66
C ILE A 66 3.93 -6.38 -15.73
N GLU A 67 4.83 -6.66 -14.78
CA GLU A 67 5.59 -7.91 -14.76
C GLU A 67 4.68 -9.11 -14.58
N GLY A 68 4.81 -10.11 -15.46
CA GLY A 68 4.11 -11.38 -15.36
C GLY A 68 2.59 -11.31 -15.46
N LEU A 69 1.98 -10.16 -15.76
CA LEU A 69 0.52 -10.03 -15.76
C LEU A 69 -0.16 -11.01 -16.73
N ALA A 70 0.39 -11.18 -17.94
CA ALA A 70 -0.20 -12.08 -18.93
C ALA A 70 -0.14 -13.54 -18.48
N ASP A 71 0.96 -13.93 -17.83
CA ASP A 71 1.16 -15.27 -17.29
C ASP A 71 0.20 -15.54 -16.13
N LEU A 72 0.02 -14.55 -15.22
CA LEU A 72 -0.96 -14.65 -14.13
C LEU A 72 -2.39 -14.79 -14.65
N VAL A 73 -2.78 -13.98 -15.63
CA VAL A 73 -4.10 -14.06 -16.26
C VAL A 73 -4.37 -15.43 -16.85
N ASP A 74 -3.36 -16.03 -17.51
CA ASP A 74 -3.48 -17.37 -18.11
C ASP A 74 -3.43 -18.48 -17.06
N ALA A 75 -2.66 -18.32 -15.99
CA ALA A 75 -2.54 -19.30 -14.92
C ALA A 75 -3.78 -19.36 -14.00
N PHE A 76 -4.58 -18.28 -13.94
CA PHE A 76 -5.71 -18.14 -13.04
C PHE A 76 -7.00 -17.69 -13.76
N PRO A 77 -7.58 -18.55 -14.62
CA PRO A 77 -8.75 -18.21 -15.44
C PRO A 77 -10.03 -17.95 -14.60
N ASP A 78 -10.07 -18.42 -13.37
CA ASP A 78 -11.22 -18.26 -12.46
C ASP A 78 -11.14 -16.98 -11.61
N ILE A 79 -10.12 -16.14 -11.84
CA ILE A 79 -9.94 -14.86 -11.15
C ILE A 79 -10.23 -13.73 -12.11
N ASP A 80 -11.04 -12.76 -11.69
CA ASP A 80 -11.21 -11.50 -12.39
C ASP A 80 -10.04 -10.56 -12.11
N PHE A 81 -9.34 -10.15 -13.18
CA PHE A 81 -8.25 -9.17 -13.12
C PHE A 81 -8.77 -7.80 -13.58
N HIS A 82 -8.77 -6.83 -12.69
CA HIS A 82 -9.19 -5.46 -12.95
C HIS A 82 -7.97 -4.55 -13.13
N ILE A 83 -7.75 -4.06 -14.34
CA ILE A 83 -6.59 -3.25 -14.69
C ILE A 83 -7.04 -1.81 -14.92
N GLY A 84 -6.67 -0.91 -14.01
CA GLY A 84 -7.00 0.51 -14.09
C GLY A 84 -5.81 1.35 -14.56
N ALA A 85 -6.05 2.30 -15.46
CA ALA A 85 -5.05 3.29 -15.86
C ALA A 85 -5.64 4.69 -15.82
N GLN A 86 -4.84 5.70 -15.44
CA GLN A 86 -5.27 7.11 -15.47
C GLN A 86 -5.41 7.66 -16.89
N THR A 87 -4.75 7.03 -17.86
CA THR A 87 -4.73 7.42 -19.27
C THR A 87 -5.20 6.28 -20.16
N SER A 88 -5.00 6.41 -21.47
CA SER A 88 -5.21 5.33 -22.44
C SER A 88 -4.22 4.18 -22.20
N MET A 89 -4.64 2.97 -22.50
CA MET A 89 -3.82 1.77 -22.40
C MET A 89 -3.12 1.46 -23.72
N GLY A 90 -1.89 0.95 -23.63
CA GLY A 90 -1.11 0.51 -24.77
C GLY A 90 -1.48 -0.90 -25.26
N PRO A 91 -0.91 -1.32 -26.40
CA PRO A 91 -1.22 -2.59 -27.06
C PRO A 91 -1.01 -3.83 -26.18
N LYS A 92 -0.01 -3.84 -25.30
CA LYS A 92 0.25 -4.98 -24.41
C LYS A 92 -0.89 -5.25 -23.44
N LEU A 93 -1.62 -4.22 -23.00
CA LEU A 93 -2.77 -4.36 -22.13
C LEU A 93 -4.03 -4.62 -22.93
N THR A 94 -4.25 -3.90 -24.03
CA THR A 94 -5.47 -4.07 -24.83
C THR A 94 -5.57 -5.44 -25.49
N CYS A 95 -4.45 -6.12 -25.78
CA CYS A 95 -4.50 -7.50 -26.26
C CYS A 95 -4.99 -8.52 -25.21
N LEU A 96 -5.05 -8.14 -23.93
CA LEU A 96 -5.63 -8.98 -22.89
C LEU A 96 -7.17 -8.88 -22.81
N GLU A 97 -7.79 -7.92 -23.52
CA GLU A 97 -9.24 -7.69 -23.48
C GLU A 97 -10.04 -8.91 -23.97
N ASP A 98 -9.46 -9.72 -24.87
CA ASP A 98 -10.07 -10.95 -25.36
C ASP A 98 -10.08 -12.09 -24.31
N LYS A 99 -9.36 -11.93 -23.20
CA LYS A 99 -9.40 -12.86 -22.09
C LYS A 99 -10.67 -12.63 -21.27
N GLY A 100 -11.45 -13.66 -21.07
CA GLY A 100 -12.76 -13.58 -20.41
C GLY A 100 -12.71 -13.13 -18.94
N ASN A 101 -11.53 -13.19 -18.31
CA ASN A 101 -11.26 -12.85 -16.92
C ASN A 101 -10.49 -11.52 -16.76
N VAL A 102 -10.35 -10.70 -17.82
CA VAL A 102 -9.67 -9.40 -17.77
C VAL A 102 -10.64 -8.28 -18.01
N HIS A 103 -10.57 -7.25 -17.17
CA HIS A 103 -11.38 -6.05 -17.23
C HIS A 103 -10.50 -4.81 -17.28
N LEU A 104 -10.50 -4.12 -18.40
CA LEU A 104 -9.67 -2.93 -18.62
C LEU A 104 -10.48 -1.63 -18.36
N TYR A 105 -9.85 -0.70 -17.65
CA TYR A 105 -10.41 0.61 -17.32
C TYR A 105 -9.47 1.74 -17.74
N PRO A 106 -9.37 2.06 -19.05
CA PRO A 106 -8.59 3.21 -19.51
C PRO A 106 -9.25 4.51 -19.07
N GLY A 107 -8.46 5.46 -18.56
CA GLY A 107 -8.98 6.71 -18.01
C GLY A 107 -9.94 6.49 -16.86
N ILE A 108 -9.59 5.58 -15.93
CA ILE A 108 -10.47 5.17 -14.83
C ILE A 108 -10.97 6.38 -14.04
N ARG A 109 -12.29 6.43 -13.81
CA ARG A 109 -12.91 7.45 -12.98
C ARG A 109 -12.81 7.10 -11.50
N GLN A 110 -12.80 8.13 -10.65
CA GLN A 110 -12.66 7.97 -9.21
C GLN A 110 -13.72 7.04 -8.61
N GLU A 111 -14.96 7.14 -9.06
CA GLU A 111 -16.06 6.30 -8.57
C GLU A 111 -15.80 4.81 -8.85
N LYS A 112 -15.27 4.50 -10.05
CA LYS A 112 -14.94 3.13 -10.43
C LYS A 112 -13.73 2.62 -9.68
N TYR A 113 -12.72 3.45 -9.49
CA TYR A 113 -11.56 3.11 -8.68
C TYR A 113 -11.98 2.75 -7.25
N GLN A 114 -12.81 3.57 -6.61
CA GLN A 114 -13.34 3.31 -5.27
C GLN A 114 -14.21 2.03 -5.20
N GLU A 115 -14.95 1.73 -6.26
CA GLU A 115 -15.69 0.46 -6.37
C GLU A 115 -14.73 -0.73 -6.37
N LEU A 116 -13.64 -0.67 -7.17
CA LEU A 116 -12.65 -1.74 -7.25
C LEU A 116 -11.89 -1.93 -5.93
N LEU A 117 -11.53 -0.84 -5.24
CA LEU A 117 -10.91 -0.92 -3.92
C LEU A 117 -11.76 -1.72 -2.92
N ARG A 118 -13.08 -1.58 -2.98
CA ARG A 118 -14.00 -2.33 -2.09
C ARG A 118 -14.31 -3.75 -2.58
N LYS A 119 -14.19 -3.99 -3.90
CA LYS A 119 -14.58 -5.25 -4.53
C LYS A 119 -13.44 -6.27 -4.54
N CYS A 120 -12.22 -5.81 -4.81
CA CYS A 120 -11.05 -6.67 -4.92
C CYS A 120 -10.45 -7.00 -3.56
N PHE A 121 -9.93 -8.21 -3.41
CA PHE A 121 -9.25 -8.68 -2.20
C PHE A 121 -7.72 -8.63 -2.35
N ILE A 122 -7.23 -8.53 -3.57
CA ILE A 122 -5.81 -8.58 -3.91
C ILE A 122 -5.46 -7.36 -4.74
N TYR A 123 -4.37 -6.72 -4.38
CA TYR A 123 -3.70 -5.70 -5.17
C TYR A 123 -2.38 -6.26 -5.70
N LEU A 124 -2.14 -6.13 -7.01
CA LEU A 124 -0.91 -6.58 -7.66
C LEU A 124 0.03 -5.40 -7.86
N ASP A 125 1.11 -5.34 -7.10
CA ASP A 125 2.17 -4.34 -7.22
C ASP A 125 3.30 -4.86 -8.12
N LEU A 126 3.00 -4.97 -9.41
CA LEU A 126 3.84 -5.58 -10.44
C LEU A 126 4.29 -4.59 -11.52
N ASN A 127 4.09 -3.29 -11.31
CA ASN A 127 4.45 -2.28 -12.30
C ASN A 127 5.93 -1.93 -12.23
N TYR A 128 6.57 -1.79 -13.40
CA TYR A 128 7.81 -1.06 -13.50
C TYR A 128 7.53 0.44 -13.64
N GLY A 129 8.18 1.27 -12.86
CA GLY A 129 8.05 2.72 -12.93
C GLY A 129 7.49 3.34 -11.66
N SER A 130 6.79 4.45 -11.79
CA SER A 130 6.23 5.17 -10.65
C SER A 130 4.89 4.60 -10.22
N GLU A 131 4.64 4.56 -8.91
CA GLU A 131 3.33 4.27 -8.35
C GLU A 131 2.28 5.24 -8.88
N VAL A 132 1.10 4.73 -9.20
CA VAL A 132 -0.04 5.55 -9.63
C VAL A 132 -0.72 6.13 -8.40
N SER A 133 -0.48 7.40 -8.12
CA SER A 133 -0.92 8.04 -6.90
C SER A 133 -0.47 7.20 -5.68
N ASP A 134 -1.26 7.03 -4.67
CA ASP A 134 -0.96 6.13 -3.54
C ASP A 134 -1.76 4.83 -3.63
N ALA A 135 -1.87 4.25 -4.83
CA ALA A 135 -2.78 3.12 -5.08
C ALA A 135 -2.48 1.88 -4.22
N THR A 136 -1.22 1.62 -3.91
CA THR A 136 -0.84 0.53 -3.01
C THR A 136 -1.33 0.76 -1.59
N LEU A 137 -1.22 1.99 -1.09
CA LEU A 137 -1.73 2.37 0.23
C LEU A 137 -3.24 2.34 0.27
N ASP A 138 -3.91 2.90 -0.74
CA ASP A 138 -5.36 2.86 -0.85
C ASP A 138 -5.88 1.40 -0.80
N ALA A 139 -5.21 0.48 -1.49
CA ALA A 139 -5.54 -0.93 -1.48
C ALA A 139 -5.39 -1.56 -0.08
N ILE A 140 -4.26 -1.31 0.58
CA ILE A 140 -3.99 -1.80 1.94
C ILE A 140 -5.01 -1.25 2.94
N GLU A 141 -5.33 0.06 2.86
CA GLU A 141 -6.35 0.70 3.71
C GLU A 141 -7.75 0.09 3.53
N ASN A 142 -8.05 -0.37 2.31
CA ASN A 142 -9.30 -1.06 2.02
C ASN A 142 -9.25 -2.57 2.33
N GLY A 143 -8.19 -3.04 2.96
CA GLY A 143 -8.07 -4.42 3.42
C GLY A 143 -7.69 -5.41 2.33
N GLN A 144 -7.06 -4.96 1.26
CA GLN A 144 -6.54 -5.86 0.23
C GLN A 144 -5.17 -6.42 0.63
N LEU A 145 -4.87 -7.65 0.24
CA LEU A 145 -3.53 -8.21 0.27
C LEU A 145 -2.72 -7.65 -0.89
N LEU A 146 -1.54 -7.09 -0.60
CA LEU A 146 -0.61 -6.65 -1.61
C LEU A 146 0.29 -7.81 -2.01
N TYR A 147 0.23 -8.21 -3.27
CA TYR A 147 1.15 -9.16 -3.90
C TYR A 147 2.13 -8.43 -4.81
N GLY A 148 3.40 -8.78 -4.74
CA GLY A 148 4.42 -8.12 -5.57
C GLY A 148 5.69 -8.92 -5.73
N LEU A 149 6.61 -8.40 -6.54
CA LEU A 149 7.97 -8.87 -6.66
C LEU A 149 8.93 -7.86 -6.05
N GLU A 150 10.03 -8.29 -5.46
CA GLU A 150 11.06 -7.40 -4.91
C GLU A 150 11.57 -6.36 -5.93
N SER A 151 11.49 -6.70 -7.23
CA SER A 151 11.91 -5.85 -8.35
C SER A 151 10.88 -4.79 -8.73
N THR A 152 9.60 -4.95 -8.36
CA THR A 152 8.51 -4.09 -8.80
C THR A 152 7.84 -3.32 -7.68
N VAL A 153 7.89 -3.80 -6.42
CA VAL A 153 7.21 -3.12 -5.31
C VAL A 153 7.71 -1.69 -5.14
N HIS A 154 6.76 -0.77 -5.02
CA HIS A 154 7.05 0.66 -5.08
C HIS A 154 7.66 1.22 -3.80
N ARG A 155 7.43 0.58 -2.66
CA ARG A 155 7.97 1.03 -1.37
C ARG A 155 8.96 0.01 -0.83
N HIS A 156 10.13 0.48 -0.39
CA HIS A 156 11.23 -0.39 0.04
C HIS A 156 10.83 -1.36 1.17
N TYR A 157 9.97 -0.93 2.08
CA TYR A 157 9.48 -1.75 3.19
C TYR A 157 8.42 -2.77 2.78
N TYR A 158 7.89 -2.71 1.55
CA TYR A 158 7.01 -3.78 1.04
C TYR A 158 7.77 -5.08 0.78
N LYS A 159 9.11 -5.02 0.62
CA LYS A 159 9.93 -6.22 0.46
C LYS A 159 9.88 -7.16 1.66
N ASP A 160 9.53 -6.65 2.83
CA ASP A 160 9.39 -7.42 4.05
C ASP A 160 7.99 -8.05 4.19
N LEU A 161 7.07 -7.77 3.28
CA LEU A 161 5.73 -8.37 3.27
C LEU A 161 5.81 -9.86 2.91
N PRO A 162 5.01 -10.72 3.58
CA PRO A 162 5.03 -12.16 3.33
C PRO A 162 4.49 -12.55 1.94
N THR A 163 3.90 -11.61 1.21
CA THR A 163 3.32 -11.77 -0.12
C THR A 163 4.14 -11.08 -1.23
N VAL A 164 5.40 -10.74 -0.90
CA VAL A 164 6.37 -10.22 -1.87
C VAL A 164 7.48 -11.25 -2.10
N TYR A 165 7.74 -11.56 -3.34
CA TYR A 165 8.58 -12.69 -3.77
C TYR A 165 9.74 -12.25 -4.64
N THR A 166 10.74 -13.12 -4.78
CA THR A 166 11.88 -12.88 -5.67
C THR A 166 11.58 -13.28 -7.12
N SER A 167 10.62 -14.18 -7.32
CA SER A 167 10.24 -14.67 -8.66
C SER A 167 8.73 -14.74 -8.83
N LEU A 168 8.30 -14.72 -10.10
CA LEU A 168 6.89 -14.88 -10.46
C LEU A 168 6.37 -16.26 -10.09
N GLU A 169 7.20 -17.29 -10.20
CA GLU A 169 6.84 -18.68 -9.88
C GLU A 169 6.48 -18.84 -8.39
N GLU A 170 7.26 -18.20 -7.49
CA GLU A 170 6.97 -18.21 -6.07
C GLU A 170 5.65 -17.48 -5.77
N LEU A 171 5.44 -16.33 -6.39
CA LEU A 171 4.20 -15.57 -6.28
C LEU A 171 3.00 -16.41 -6.75
N GLU A 172 3.09 -17.04 -7.92
CA GLU A 172 2.02 -17.88 -8.45
C GLU A 172 1.71 -19.09 -7.53
N GLN A 173 2.73 -19.68 -6.95
CA GLN A 173 2.57 -20.81 -6.05
C GLN A 173 1.78 -20.41 -4.79
N ASP A 174 2.15 -19.30 -4.16
CA ASP A 174 1.45 -18.82 -2.98
C ASP A 174 0.04 -18.33 -3.31
N PHE A 175 -0.11 -17.61 -4.42
CA PHE A 175 -1.41 -17.16 -4.90
C PHE A 175 -2.37 -18.35 -5.14
N ARG A 176 -1.87 -19.43 -5.74
CA ARG A 176 -2.62 -20.67 -5.94
C ARG A 176 -2.99 -21.33 -4.61
N GLN A 177 -2.08 -21.30 -3.63
CA GLN A 177 -2.36 -21.82 -2.29
C GLN A 177 -3.46 -21.02 -1.59
N LEU A 178 -3.40 -19.69 -1.66
CA LEU A 178 -4.42 -18.82 -1.08
C LEU A 178 -5.80 -19.08 -1.67
N LEU A 179 -5.88 -19.30 -2.98
CA LEU A 179 -7.16 -19.62 -3.65
C LEU A 179 -7.73 -20.97 -3.26
N GLN A 180 -6.86 -21.95 -3.04
CA GLN A 180 -7.27 -23.29 -2.59
C GLN A 180 -7.67 -23.32 -1.11
N GLN A 181 -7.13 -22.40 -0.32
CA GLN A 181 -7.31 -22.33 1.14
C GLN A 181 -7.63 -20.89 1.57
N PRO A 182 -8.79 -20.36 1.18
CA PRO A 182 -9.15 -18.96 1.41
C PRO A 182 -9.24 -18.59 2.90
N GLU A 183 -9.30 -19.57 3.79
CA GLU A 183 -9.20 -19.37 5.24
C GLU A 183 -7.87 -18.79 5.71
N PHE A 184 -6.82 -18.83 4.89
CA PHE A 184 -5.55 -18.17 5.18
C PHE A 184 -5.56 -16.66 4.91
N TYR A 185 -6.51 -16.17 4.12
CA TYR A 185 -6.61 -14.75 3.80
C TYR A 185 -6.60 -13.82 5.04
N PRO A 186 -7.42 -14.04 6.08
CA PRO A 186 -7.40 -13.19 7.27
C PRO A 186 -6.05 -13.20 7.99
N LYS A 187 -5.37 -14.35 8.03
CA LYS A 187 -4.06 -14.49 8.67
C LYS A 187 -2.98 -13.75 7.87
N SER A 188 -2.99 -13.87 6.55
CA SER A 188 -2.05 -13.15 5.68
C SER A 188 -2.24 -11.65 5.77
N LEU A 189 -3.49 -11.20 5.85
CA LEU A 189 -3.83 -9.79 6.05
C LEU A 189 -3.33 -9.26 7.40
N GLU A 190 -3.44 -10.04 8.47
CA GLU A 190 -2.92 -9.65 9.78
C GLU A 190 -1.39 -9.57 9.77
N SER A 191 -0.72 -10.54 9.16
CA SER A 191 0.74 -10.51 8.98
C SER A 191 1.19 -9.29 8.17
N GLN A 192 0.50 -8.93 7.09
CA GLN A 192 0.74 -7.71 6.32
C GLN A 192 0.64 -6.47 7.21
N LYS A 193 -0.42 -6.37 8.01
CA LYS A 193 -0.63 -5.24 8.92
C LYS A 193 0.50 -5.13 9.96
N GLU A 194 0.95 -6.24 10.53
CA GLU A 194 2.05 -6.24 11.50
C GLU A 194 3.35 -5.71 10.91
N VAL A 195 3.73 -6.18 9.70
CA VAL A 195 4.94 -5.71 9.00
C VAL A 195 4.85 -4.20 8.72
N LEU A 196 3.71 -3.72 8.24
CA LEU A 196 3.52 -2.30 7.94
C LEU A 196 3.58 -1.42 9.19
N LYS A 197 3.07 -1.90 10.34
CA LYS A 197 3.22 -1.21 11.64
C LYS A 197 4.67 -1.00 12.03
N LEU A 198 5.48 -2.05 11.84
CA LEU A 198 6.90 -1.99 12.18
C LEU A 198 7.63 -1.01 11.26
N ALA A 199 7.38 -1.08 9.96
CA ALA A 199 7.98 -0.19 8.97
C ALA A 199 7.64 1.28 9.22
N GLU A 200 6.37 1.60 9.47
CA GLU A 200 5.93 2.96 9.81
C GLU A 200 6.67 3.50 11.05
N ARG A 201 6.77 2.68 12.08
CA ARG A 201 7.49 3.04 13.31
C ARG A 201 8.98 3.32 13.06
N GLU A 202 9.62 2.51 12.22
CA GLU A 202 11.03 2.69 11.86
C GLU A 202 11.25 3.97 11.05
N GLU A 203 10.39 4.27 10.10
CA GLU A 203 10.44 5.52 9.33
C GLU A 203 10.31 6.76 10.22
N ILE A 204 9.37 6.75 11.15
CA ILE A 204 9.19 7.83 12.13
C ILE A 204 10.45 8.01 12.99
N LEU A 205 11.01 6.91 13.50
CA LEU A 205 12.24 6.97 14.31
C LEU A 205 13.44 7.48 13.49
N ALA A 206 13.59 7.06 12.25
CA ALA A 206 14.64 7.51 11.35
C ALA A 206 14.51 9.02 11.04
N PHE A 207 13.29 9.51 10.87
CA PHE A 207 13.01 10.92 10.69
C PHE A 207 13.44 11.75 11.90
N PHE A 208 13.06 11.35 13.12
CA PHE A 208 13.46 12.05 14.35
C PHE A 208 14.98 12.04 14.57
N THR A 209 15.65 10.95 14.21
CA THR A 209 17.12 10.85 14.32
C THR A 209 17.80 11.85 13.40
N ARG A 210 17.28 12.02 12.17
CA ARG A 210 17.81 13.04 11.22
C ARG A 210 17.62 14.45 11.73
N LEU A 211 16.44 14.79 12.25
CA LEU A 211 16.18 16.12 12.82
C LEU A 211 17.14 16.46 13.97
N LYS A 212 17.43 15.50 14.86
CA LYS A 212 18.37 15.71 15.95
C LYS A 212 19.82 15.90 15.46
N GLY A 213 20.22 15.18 14.42
CA GLY A 213 21.55 15.36 13.81
C GLY A 213 21.73 16.72 13.14
N GLU A 214 20.70 17.27 12.53
CA GLU A 214 20.74 18.60 11.91
C GLU A 214 20.77 19.74 12.95
N GLU A 215 20.21 19.55 14.15
CA GLU A 215 20.33 20.51 15.26
C GLU A 215 21.75 20.57 15.84
N ASP A 216 22.43 19.43 15.96
CA ASP A 216 23.80 19.37 16.48
C ASP A 216 24.81 20.01 15.49
N ASP A 217 24.63 19.88 14.20
CA ASP A 217 25.49 20.51 13.18
C ASP A 217 25.33 22.03 13.11
N ASN A 218 24.16 22.57 13.47
CA ASN A 218 23.92 24.03 13.51
C ASN A 218 24.38 24.72 14.79
N LEU A 219 24.75 23.97 15.83
CA LEU A 219 25.29 24.50 17.08
C LEU A 219 26.81 24.71 17.04
N HIS A 220 27.48 24.30 15.99
CA HIS A 220 28.94 24.41 15.81
C HIS A 220 29.37 25.46 14.77
N LEU A 221 28.47 26.33 14.31
CA LEU A 221 28.73 27.51 13.47
C LEU A 221 28.52 28.82 14.27
#